data_c7496f3272fc43764aebe7dcd5630c4c
#
_entry.id   c7496f3272fc43764aebe7dcd5630c4c
#
_cell.length_a   1.000
_cell.length_b   1.000
_cell.length_c   1.000
_cell.angle_alpha   90.00
_cell.angle_beta   90.00
_cell.angle_gamma   90.00
#
_symmetry.space_group_name_H-M   'P 1'
#
loop_
_entity.id
_entity.type
_entity.pdbx_description
1 polymer ?
#
loop_
_entity_poly.entity_id
_entity_poly.type
_entity_poly.pdbx_seq_one_letter_code
_entity_poly.pdbx_strand_id
1 'polypeptide(L)'
;MPDRLNATQRAGPGSPPPDRDRPAPMNRPIQDRPRLNPAGVLCGYLLGVFLGGALLAPWLWSLAQALVPGSGLAQQPFRRYVDRSLLGLALLGLWPMARAGWFPGWRRVGFSWGPCSARELVLGLSGGVASLAAVAALALGLGARSWLPHPPAGLFMTHLVRAIGAAVAVSFLEELLFRGMVFGSLRRRYSFAVSATLSSGLFAMIHFFRRPDPPASVGPWTGFEMLGRMLGGWADVRSLFPGILTLGMIGGLLAWCRERTGSLWLPFGLHAGWIFWFKSYQFLTVATARGDRGARWWGSIRLHDGWATFVVLALTALVFVRALGKPKAGDDRLTDG
;
A
#
# COMPACT_ATOMS: atom_id res chain seq x y z
N MET A 1 -20.08 77.51 34.46
CA MET A 1 -20.01 76.23 35.20
C MET A 1 -21.09 75.35 34.69
N PRO A 2 -20.74 74.30 33.94
CA PRO A 2 -21.68 73.25 33.57
C PRO A 2 -21.28 71.91 34.12
N ASP A 3 -22.29 71.16 34.41
CA ASP A 3 -22.41 69.84 35.01
C ASP A 3 -21.61 68.72 34.34
N ARG A 4 -20.97 67.92 35.19
CA ARG A 4 -20.48 66.56 34.80
C ARG A 4 -21.60 65.57 35.17
N LEU A 5 -22.31 65.08 34.18
CA LEU A 5 -23.21 63.94 34.33
C LEU A 5 -22.46 62.62 34.16
N ASN A 6 -22.42 61.83 35.21
CA ASN A 6 -21.97 60.45 35.31
C ASN A 6 -22.84 59.54 34.46
N ALA A 7 -22.26 58.91 33.45
CA ALA A 7 -22.84 57.77 32.77
C ALA A 7 -22.28 56.48 33.37
N THR A 8 -22.86 55.98 34.45
CA THR A 8 -22.67 54.61 34.91
C THR A 8 -23.46 53.67 34.00
N GLN A 9 -22.77 53.08 33.02
CA GLN A 9 -23.32 51.98 32.25
C GLN A 9 -23.45 50.76 33.19
N ARG A 10 -24.68 50.34 33.48
CA ARG A 10 -25.02 49.09 34.16
C ARG A 10 -24.64 47.91 33.30
N ALA A 11 -23.65 47.14 33.73
CA ALA A 11 -23.40 45.80 33.23
C ALA A 11 -24.54 44.87 33.62
N GLY A 12 -25.21 44.26 32.67
CA GLY A 12 -26.23 43.23 32.89
C GLY A 12 -25.63 41.95 33.51
N PRO A 13 -26.35 41.23 34.36
CA PRO A 13 -25.87 40.01 34.97
C PRO A 13 -26.01 38.87 33.95
N GLY A 14 -24.91 38.20 33.58
CA GLY A 14 -25.02 36.89 32.94
C GLY A 14 -24.06 36.49 31.85
N SER A 15 -22.93 37.14 31.66
CA SER A 15 -21.90 36.57 30.80
C SER A 15 -20.93 35.75 31.66
N PRO A 16 -20.81 34.42 31.43
CA PRO A 16 -19.78 33.63 32.10
C PRO A 16 -18.39 34.12 31.68
N PRO A 17 -17.38 34.05 32.55
CA PRO A 17 -16.02 34.45 32.22
C PRO A 17 -15.52 33.60 31.06
N PRO A 18 -14.66 34.14 30.17
CA PRO A 18 -14.11 33.38 29.07
C PRO A 18 -13.34 32.20 29.63
N ASP A 19 -13.78 31.00 29.23
CA ASP A 19 -13.13 29.73 29.52
C ASP A 19 -11.73 29.73 28.92
N ARG A 20 -10.71 29.98 29.75
CA ARG A 20 -9.30 30.05 29.34
C ARG A 20 -8.72 28.68 28.97
N ASP A 21 -9.45 27.61 29.25
CA ASP A 21 -9.01 26.23 28.96
C ASP A 21 -9.65 25.62 27.73
N ARG A 22 -10.48 26.36 27.01
CA ARG A 22 -10.91 25.92 25.68
C ARG A 22 -9.74 26.05 24.72
N PRO A 23 -9.23 24.95 24.14
CA PRO A 23 -8.31 25.06 23.04
C PRO A 23 -8.98 25.89 21.93
N ALA A 24 -8.29 26.92 21.47
CA ALA A 24 -8.78 27.80 20.40
C ALA A 24 -9.33 26.93 19.26
N PRO A 25 -10.52 27.27 18.69
CA PRO A 25 -11.06 26.52 17.59
C PRO A 25 -10.01 26.47 16.47
N MET A 26 -9.60 25.24 16.10
CA MET A 26 -8.65 24.98 15.01
C MET A 26 -9.30 25.27 13.64
N ASN A 27 -10.00 26.39 13.53
CA ASN A 27 -10.52 26.92 12.28
C ASN A 27 -9.50 27.90 11.69
N ARG A 28 -8.30 27.38 11.36
CA ARG A 28 -7.50 28.04 10.32
C ARG A 28 -7.96 27.48 8.99
N PRO A 29 -8.54 28.30 8.09
CA PRO A 29 -8.84 27.84 6.75
C PRO A 29 -7.51 27.33 6.15
N ILE A 30 -7.53 26.11 5.60
CA ILE A 30 -6.40 25.52 4.91
C ILE A 30 -6.11 26.39 3.68
N GLN A 31 -5.23 27.38 3.85
CA GLN A 31 -4.81 28.31 2.78
C GLN A 31 -3.83 27.67 1.80
N ASP A 32 -3.40 26.42 2.00
CA ASP A 32 -2.48 25.72 1.10
C ASP A 32 -3.15 24.61 0.32
N ARG A 33 -4.12 24.97 -0.53
CA ARG A 33 -4.44 24.08 -1.65
C ARG A 33 -3.21 24.05 -2.55
N PRO A 34 -2.58 22.90 -2.80
CA PRO A 34 -1.44 22.86 -3.71
C PRO A 34 -1.87 23.45 -5.05
N ARG A 35 -1.12 24.42 -5.55
CA ARG A 35 -1.38 25.13 -6.82
C ARG A 35 -1.38 24.20 -8.02
N LEU A 36 -0.72 23.02 -7.89
CA LEU A 36 -0.63 22.02 -8.95
C LEU A 36 -1.73 20.97 -8.82
N ASN A 37 -2.19 20.46 -9.96
CA ASN A 37 -3.18 19.38 -10.02
C ASN A 37 -2.56 18.08 -9.43
N PRO A 38 -3.19 17.44 -8.42
CA PRO A 38 -2.71 16.18 -7.84
C PRO A 38 -2.42 15.08 -8.85
N ALA A 39 -3.28 14.93 -9.86
CA ALA A 39 -3.06 13.94 -10.90
C ALA A 39 -1.81 14.25 -11.73
N GLY A 40 -1.57 15.52 -12.08
CA GLY A 40 -0.37 15.94 -12.81
C GLY A 40 0.92 15.70 -12.03
N VAL A 41 0.91 16.00 -10.72
CA VAL A 41 2.06 15.73 -9.85
C VAL A 41 2.29 14.24 -9.70
N LEU A 42 1.24 13.44 -9.52
CA LEU A 42 1.36 11.99 -9.46
C LEU A 42 1.91 11.42 -10.78
N CYS A 43 1.42 11.88 -11.92
CA CYS A 43 1.95 11.48 -13.23
C CYS A 43 3.43 11.85 -13.37
N GLY A 44 3.81 13.08 -13.04
CA GLY A 44 5.22 13.53 -13.07
C GLY A 44 6.10 12.69 -12.14
N TYR A 45 5.63 12.39 -10.93
CA TYR A 45 6.31 11.52 -9.99
C TYR A 45 6.51 10.10 -10.55
N LEU A 46 5.46 9.49 -11.08
CA LEU A 46 5.54 8.15 -11.65
C LEU A 46 6.48 8.11 -12.87
N LEU A 47 6.37 9.09 -13.77
CA LEU A 47 7.30 9.20 -14.90
C LEU A 47 8.74 9.36 -14.41
N GLY A 48 9.01 10.21 -13.42
CA GLY A 48 10.33 10.36 -12.82
C GLY A 48 10.86 9.07 -12.22
N VAL A 49 10.02 8.30 -11.53
CA VAL A 49 10.39 6.99 -10.96
C VAL A 49 10.71 5.99 -12.06
N PHE A 50 9.82 5.81 -13.05
CA PHE A 50 9.99 4.79 -14.07
C PHE A 50 11.14 5.12 -15.04
N LEU A 51 11.16 6.33 -15.59
CA LEU A 51 12.21 6.74 -16.52
C LEU A 51 13.57 6.88 -15.82
N GLY A 52 13.57 7.53 -14.66
CA GLY A 52 14.79 7.70 -13.85
C GLY A 52 15.33 6.36 -13.36
N GLY A 53 14.48 5.44 -12.93
CA GLY A 53 14.88 4.09 -12.49
C GLY A 53 15.47 3.26 -13.61
N ALA A 54 14.87 3.32 -14.80
CA ALA A 54 15.41 2.66 -15.99
C ALA A 54 16.76 3.24 -16.43
N LEU A 55 16.89 4.56 -16.37
CA LEU A 55 18.14 5.26 -16.68
C LEU A 55 19.27 4.95 -15.67
N LEU A 56 18.95 4.88 -14.39
CA LEU A 56 19.93 4.69 -13.31
C LEU A 56 20.43 3.25 -13.20
N ALA A 57 19.60 2.27 -13.51
CA ALA A 57 19.89 0.86 -13.27
C ALA A 57 21.19 0.34 -13.95
N PRO A 58 21.49 0.66 -15.23
CA PRO A 58 22.73 0.22 -15.88
C PRO A 58 23.99 0.75 -15.19
N TRP A 59 23.94 1.99 -14.73
CA TRP A 59 25.08 2.61 -14.05
C TRP A 59 25.34 2.00 -12.68
N LEU A 60 24.28 1.71 -11.91
CA LEU A 60 24.42 1.01 -10.63
C LEU A 60 24.94 -0.42 -10.82
N TRP A 61 24.50 -1.10 -11.86
CA TRP A 61 25.01 -2.43 -12.21
C TRP A 61 26.49 -2.37 -12.57
N SER A 62 26.89 -1.47 -13.47
CA SER A 62 28.29 -1.29 -13.88
C SER A 62 29.18 -0.92 -12.69
N LEU A 63 28.69 -0.05 -11.80
CA LEU A 63 29.40 0.36 -10.57
C LEU A 63 29.63 -0.85 -9.65
N ALA A 64 28.61 -1.69 -9.45
CA ALA A 64 28.76 -2.89 -8.64
C ALA A 64 29.74 -3.90 -9.24
N GLN A 65 29.74 -4.07 -10.58
CA GLN A 65 30.71 -4.92 -11.26
C GLN A 65 32.14 -4.39 -11.13
N ALA A 66 32.33 -3.06 -11.15
CA ALA A 66 33.63 -2.44 -11.08
C ALA A 66 34.20 -2.39 -9.63
N LEU A 67 33.36 -2.01 -8.65
CA LEU A 67 33.84 -1.74 -7.28
C LEU A 67 33.88 -2.98 -6.38
N VAL A 68 32.96 -3.94 -6.60
CA VAL A 68 32.82 -5.12 -5.71
C VAL A 68 32.62 -6.41 -6.55
N PRO A 69 33.51 -6.69 -7.50
CA PRO A 69 33.40 -7.88 -8.36
C PRO A 69 33.41 -9.15 -7.48
N GLY A 70 32.56 -10.12 -7.86
CA GLY A 70 32.43 -11.38 -7.10
C GLY A 70 31.58 -11.31 -5.83
N SER A 71 31.20 -10.11 -5.38
CA SER A 71 30.28 -9.96 -4.23
C SER A 71 28.87 -10.45 -4.56
N GLY A 72 28.08 -10.77 -3.52
CA GLY A 72 26.65 -11.10 -3.69
C GLY A 72 25.84 -9.97 -4.33
N LEU A 73 26.35 -8.73 -4.30
CA LEU A 73 25.72 -7.60 -5.01
C LEU A 73 25.99 -7.72 -6.53
N ALA A 74 27.23 -7.85 -6.94
CA ALA A 74 27.60 -7.98 -8.35
C ALA A 74 26.98 -9.22 -9.03
N GLN A 75 26.75 -10.30 -8.26
CA GLN A 75 26.10 -11.54 -8.75
C GLN A 75 24.57 -11.41 -8.92
N GLN A 76 23.95 -10.29 -8.52
CA GLN A 76 22.50 -10.14 -8.72
C GLN A 76 22.16 -9.97 -10.20
N PRO A 77 21.06 -10.57 -10.68
CA PRO A 77 20.61 -10.36 -12.04
C PRO A 77 20.23 -8.90 -12.29
N PHE A 78 20.50 -8.39 -13.49
CA PHE A 78 20.29 -6.99 -13.85
C PHE A 78 18.90 -6.45 -13.52
N ARG A 79 17.85 -7.25 -13.67
CA ARG A 79 16.47 -6.86 -13.27
C ARG A 79 16.37 -6.38 -11.83
N ARG A 80 17.19 -6.91 -10.90
CA ARG A 80 17.19 -6.44 -9.51
C ARG A 80 17.71 -5.01 -9.36
N TYR A 81 18.62 -4.60 -10.20
CA TYR A 81 19.06 -3.20 -10.24
C TYR A 81 17.94 -2.30 -10.75
N VAL A 82 17.17 -2.73 -11.76
CA VAL A 82 15.97 -2.00 -12.21
C VAL A 82 14.96 -1.91 -11.06
N ASP A 83 14.57 -3.03 -10.45
CA ASP A 83 13.61 -3.05 -9.32
C ASP A 83 14.06 -2.14 -8.16
N ARG A 84 15.35 -2.16 -7.81
CA ARG A 84 15.92 -1.35 -6.72
C ARG A 84 16.00 0.12 -7.08
N SER A 85 16.34 0.45 -8.32
CA SER A 85 16.34 1.82 -8.81
C SER A 85 14.95 2.42 -8.79
N LEU A 86 13.95 1.68 -9.27
CA LEU A 86 12.53 2.08 -9.20
C LEU A 86 12.09 2.33 -7.75
N LEU A 87 12.35 1.37 -6.87
CA LEU A 87 12.00 1.50 -5.45
C LEU A 87 12.76 2.65 -4.78
N GLY A 88 14.06 2.77 -5.02
CA GLY A 88 14.90 3.84 -4.47
C GLY A 88 14.39 5.22 -4.88
N LEU A 89 14.10 5.42 -6.16
CA LEU A 89 13.56 6.69 -6.66
C LEU A 89 12.12 6.92 -6.18
N ALA A 90 11.31 5.87 -6.04
CA ALA A 90 9.99 6.00 -5.43
C ALA A 90 10.10 6.53 -3.99
N LEU A 91 11.00 5.98 -3.18
CA LEU A 91 11.20 6.43 -1.80
C LEU A 91 11.86 7.81 -1.73
N LEU A 92 12.93 8.06 -2.51
CA LEU A 92 13.61 9.36 -2.54
C LEU A 92 12.71 10.49 -3.03
N GLY A 93 11.84 10.19 -4.01
CA GLY A 93 10.86 11.14 -4.55
C GLY A 93 9.79 11.56 -3.53
N LEU A 94 9.62 10.81 -2.42
CA LEU A 94 8.73 11.20 -1.33
C LEU A 94 9.20 12.49 -0.64
N TRP A 95 10.51 12.70 -0.57
CA TRP A 95 11.08 13.87 0.09
C TRP A 95 10.74 15.20 -0.60
N PRO A 96 10.98 15.40 -1.93
CA PRO A 96 10.53 16.60 -2.61
C PRO A 96 9.01 16.78 -2.59
N MET A 97 8.24 15.67 -2.66
CA MET A 97 6.80 15.74 -2.50
C MET A 97 6.38 16.22 -1.10
N ALA A 98 7.07 15.76 -0.05
CA ALA A 98 6.84 16.25 1.31
C ALA A 98 7.15 17.75 1.44
N ARG A 99 8.27 18.21 0.88
CA ARG A 99 8.64 19.64 0.87
C ARG A 99 7.66 20.51 0.07
N ALA A 100 7.11 19.98 -0.99
CA ALA A 100 6.08 20.66 -1.79
C ALA A 100 4.69 20.67 -1.13
N GLY A 101 4.57 20.17 0.10
CA GLY A 101 3.29 20.11 0.82
C GLY A 101 2.32 19.01 0.33
N TRP A 102 2.79 18.12 -0.56
CA TRP A 102 2.01 16.99 -1.04
C TRP A 102 1.95 15.85 -0.02
N PHE A 103 3.01 15.73 0.77
CA PHE A 103 3.11 14.76 1.84
C PHE A 103 2.76 15.40 3.17
N PRO A 104 1.71 14.95 3.84
CA PRO A 104 1.18 15.64 5.02
C PRO A 104 1.95 15.37 6.32
N GLY A 105 3.22 14.97 6.28
CA GLY A 105 3.99 14.61 7.47
C GLY A 105 3.54 13.28 8.11
N TRP A 106 4.38 12.66 8.92
CA TRP A 106 4.17 11.32 9.47
C TRP A 106 2.87 11.14 10.26
N ARG A 107 2.45 12.14 11.03
CA ARG A 107 1.20 12.07 11.79
C ARG A 107 -0.02 12.01 10.90
N ARG A 108 -0.02 12.77 9.80
CA ARG A 108 -1.14 12.83 8.84
C ARG A 108 -1.13 11.67 7.86
N VAL A 109 0.03 11.04 7.63
CA VAL A 109 0.14 9.80 6.84
C VAL A 109 -0.64 8.67 7.48
N GLY A 110 -0.73 8.65 8.83
CA GLY A 110 -1.56 7.70 9.57
C GLY A 110 -0.78 6.59 10.26
N PHE A 111 0.54 6.67 10.35
CA PHE A 111 1.37 5.79 11.19
C PHE A 111 1.65 6.38 12.58
N SER A 112 0.92 7.41 13.00
CA SER A 112 0.99 7.85 14.40
C SER A 112 0.41 6.78 15.31
N TRP A 113 1.15 6.45 16.38
CA TRP A 113 0.67 5.50 17.38
C TRP A 113 -0.35 6.19 18.28
N GLY A 114 -1.51 5.58 18.45
CA GLY A 114 -2.61 6.08 19.27
C GLY A 114 -3.29 4.93 20.05
N PRO A 115 -4.31 5.23 20.86
CA PRO A 115 -4.98 4.25 21.72
C PRO A 115 -5.55 3.03 20.98
N CYS A 116 -5.97 3.21 19.73
CA CYS A 116 -6.55 2.14 18.92
C CYS A 116 -5.54 1.40 18.03
N SER A 117 -4.29 1.88 17.91
CA SER A 117 -3.32 1.39 16.93
C SER A 117 -2.99 -0.10 17.08
N ALA A 118 -2.78 -0.57 18.32
CA ALA A 118 -2.51 -1.98 18.57
C ALA A 118 -3.72 -2.87 18.21
N ARG A 119 -4.93 -2.44 18.55
CA ARG A 119 -6.17 -3.15 18.20
C ARG A 119 -6.36 -3.21 16.69
N GLU A 120 -6.15 -2.12 15.98
CA GLU A 120 -6.25 -2.03 14.51
C GLU A 120 -5.23 -2.95 13.84
N LEU A 121 -3.98 -2.93 14.30
CA LEU A 121 -2.92 -3.81 13.80
C LEU A 121 -3.28 -5.29 13.98
N VAL A 122 -3.71 -5.67 15.19
CA VAL A 122 -4.07 -7.07 15.50
C VAL A 122 -5.29 -7.51 14.71
N LEU A 123 -6.34 -6.69 14.62
CA LEU A 123 -7.53 -6.99 13.83
C LEU A 123 -7.19 -7.12 12.34
N GLY A 124 -6.36 -6.24 11.82
CA GLY A 124 -5.87 -6.33 10.44
C GLY A 124 -5.10 -7.63 10.21
N LEU A 125 -4.08 -7.88 11.03
CA LEU A 125 -3.23 -9.08 10.90
C LEU A 125 -4.06 -10.37 10.97
N SER A 126 -4.94 -10.47 11.96
CA SER A 126 -5.82 -11.63 12.13
C SER A 126 -6.76 -11.80 10.94
N GLY A 127 -7.35 -10.71 10.44
CA GLY A 127 -8.22 -10.75 9.26
C GLY A 127 -7.47 -11.15 7.99
N GLY A 128 -6.25 -10.64 7.80
CA GLY A 128 -5.38 -11.00 6.68
C GLY A 128 -5.00 -12.49 6.70
N VAL A 129 -4.53 -12.97 7.84
CA VAL A 129 -4.19 -14.39 8.03
C VAL A 129 -5.43 -15.27 7.85
N ALA A 130 -6.53 -14.97 8.52
CA ALA A 130 -7.75 -15.81 8.49
C ALA A 130 -8.35 -15.92 7.07
N SER A 131 -8.37 -14.82 6.31
CA SER A 131 -8.92 -14.83 4.95
C SER A 131 -8.14 -15.73 3.99
N LEU A 132 -6.81 -15.66 3.98
CA LEU A 132 -6.00 -16.54 3.13
C LEU A 132 -5.87 -17.96 3.72
N ALA A 133 -5.98 -18.13 5.04
CA ALA A 133 -6.10 -19.46 5.66
C ALA A 133 -7.37 -20.18 5.17
N ALA A 134 -8.47 -19.46 5.03
CA ALA A 134 -9.70 -20.02 4.46
C ALA A 134 -9.50 -20.49 3.00
N VAL A 135 -8.81 -19.70 2.16
CA VAL A 135 -8.45 -20.10 0.79
C VAL A 135 -7.59 -21.36 0.80
N ALA A 136 -6.59 -21.41 1.68
CA ALA A 136 -5.69 -22.55 1.82
C ALA A 136 -6.44 -23.82 2.27
N ALA A 137 -7.32 -23.69 3.27
CA ALA A 137 -8.13 -24.80 3.76
C ALA A 137 -9.03 -25.38 2.67
N LEU A 138 -9.67 -24.50 1.88
CA LEU A 138 -10.47 -24.93 0.73
C LEU A 138 -9.63 -25.65 -0.33
N ALA A 139 -8.47 -25.11 -0.69
CA ALA A 139 -7.60 -25.70 -1.69
C ALA A 139 -7.03 -27.06 -1.26
N LEU A 140 -6.66 -27.21 0.02
CA LEU A 140 -6.20 -28.48 0.61
C LEU A 140 -7.36 -29.48 0.72
N GLY A 141 -8.50 -29.07 1.28
CA GLY A 141 -9.66 -29.93 1.49
C GLY A 141 -10.25 -30.45 0.18
N LEU A 142 -10.21 -29.68 -0.89
CA LEU A 142 -10.66 -30.10 -2.21
C LEU A 142 -9.57 -30.76 -3.06
N GLY A 143 -8.39 -30.98 -2.49
CA GLY A 143 -7.30 -31.69 -3.16
C GLY A 143 -6.65 -30.93 -4.30
N ALA A 144 -6.81 -29.60 -4.36
CA ALA A 144 -6.12 -28.76 -5.33
C ALA A 144 -4.66 -28.53 -4.96
N ARG A 145 -4.35 -28.63 -3.67
CA ARG A 145 -2.99 -28.58 -3.14
C ARG A 145 -2.77 -29.70 -2.14
N SER A 146 -1.50 -30.06 -1.92
CA SER A 146 -1.07 -31.02 -0.90
C SER A 146 0.05 -30.42 -0.07
N TRP A 147 0.17 -30.92 1.16
CA TRP A 147 1.29 -30.57 2.02
C TRP A 147 2.59 -31.13 1.47
N LEU A 148 3.63 -30.33 1.53
CA LEU A 148 5.01 -30.81 1.34
C LEU A 148 5.49 -31.56 2.59
N PRO A 149 6.48 -32.47 2.47
CA PRO A 149 7.13 -33.06 3.62
C PRO A 149 7.64 -31.98 4.59
N HIS A 150 7.63 -32.28 5.87
CA HIS A 150 8.04 -31.33 6.90
C HIS A 150 9.50 -30.89 6.67
N PRO A 151 9.75 -29.61 6.47
CA PRO A 151 11.12 -29.13 6.30
C PRO A 151 11.90 -29.27 7.61
N PRO A 152 13.24 -29.42 7.56
CA PRO A 152 14.09 -29.35 8.75
C PRO A 152 13.82 -28.09 9.56
N ALA A 153 13.84 -28.17 10.89
CA ALA A 153 13.49 -27.07 11.80
C ALA A 153 14.26 -25.77 11.51
N GLY A 154 15.57 -25.88 11.21
CA GLY A 154 16.39 -24.71 10.87
C GLY A 154 15.95 -24.01 9.58
N LEU A 155 15.55 -24.79 8.57
CA LEU A 155 15.02 -24.25 7.31
C LEU A 155 13.65 -23.60 7.52
N PHE A 156 12.78 -24.22 8.30
CA PHE A 156 11.49 -23.65 8.67
C PHE A 156 11.64 -22.33 9.43
N MET A 157 12.52 -22.28 10.43
CA MET A 157 12.77 -21.05 11.19
C MET A 157 13.34 -19.93 10.32
N THR A 158 14.28 -20.25 9.44
CA THR A 158 14.84 -19.29 8.47
C THR A 158 13.74 -18.75 7.55
N HIS A 159 12.84 -19.62 7.08
CA HIS A 159 11.70 -19.19 6.27
C HIS A 159 10.76 -18.27 7.05
N LEU A 160 10.43 -18.63 8.28
CA LEU A 160 9.54 -17.86 9.16
C LEU A 160 10.06 -16.43 9.36
N VAL A 161 11.34 -16.29 9.73
CA VAL A 161 11.98 -14.97 9.90
C VAL A 161 11.94 -14.16 8.61
N ARG A 162 12.25 -14.77 7.46
CA ARG A 162 12.19 -14.11 6.14
C ARG A 162 10.75 -13.73 5.74
N ALA A 163 9.78 -14.57 6.05
CA ALA A 163 8.37 -14.29 5.75
C ALA A 163 7.83 -13.13 6.59
N ILE A 164 8.13 -13.10 7.89
CA ILE A 164 7.77 -12.00 8.79
C ILE A 164 8.46 -10.69 8.33
N GLY A 165 9.78 -10.73 8.13
CA GLY A 165 10.53 -9.56 7.67
C GLY A 165 9.99 -8.98 6.36
N ALA A 166 9.66 -9.87 5.40
CA ALA A 166 9.07 -9.44 4.14
C ALA A 166 7.64 -8.91 4.32
N ALA A 167 6.81 -9.55 5.16
CA ALA A 167 5.46 -9.09 5.46
C ALA A 167 5.47 -7.69 6.06
N VAL A 168 6.33 -7.43 7.03
CA VAL A 168 6.47 -6.11 7.65
C VAL A 168 7.01 -5.08 6.66
N ALA A 169 8.14 -5.37 6.00
CA ALA A 169 8.80 -4.40 5.15
C ALA A 169 7.97 -4.03 3.91
N VAL A 170 7.41 -5.03 3.21
CA VAL A 170 6.65 -4.78 1.98
C VAL A 170 5.35 -4.07 2.28
N SER A 171 4.55 -4.58 3.26
CA SER A 171 3.28 -3.92 3.59
C SER A 171 3.48 -2.52 4.16
N PHE A 172 4.52 -2.27 4.96
CA PHE A 172 4.83 -0.92 5.43
C PHE A 172 5.11 0.03 4.26
N LEU A 173 6.01 -0.35 3.35
CA LEU A 173 6.35 0.47 2.19
C LEU A 173 5.16 0.70 1.26
N GLU A 174 4.39 -0.35 0.98
CA GLU A 174 3.25 -0.24 0.08
C GLU A 174 2.09 0.54 0.69
N GLU A 175 1.77 0.36 1.98
CA GLU A 175 0.74 1.16 2.62
C GLU A 175 1.15 2.63 2.73
N LEU A 176 2.42 2.90 3.03
CA LEU A 176 2.95 4.26 3.02
C LEU A 176 2.79 4.92 1.65
N LEU A 177 3.20 4.23 0.57
CA LEU A 177 3.14 4.76 -0.79
C LEU A 177 1.69 4.91 -1.28
N PHE A 178 0.90 3.83 -1.21
CA PHE A 178 -0.42 3.81 -1.85
C PHE A 178 -1.50 4.47 -1.00
N ARG A 179 -1.55 4.20 0.30
CA ARG A 179 -2.62 4.72 1.18
C ARG A 179 -2.23 6.00 1.88
N GLY A 180 -0.97 6.09 2.29
CA GLY A 180 -0.45 7.31 2.90
C GLY A 180 -0.34 8.44 1.89
N MET A 181 0.30 8.18 0.76
CA MET A 181 0.67 9.22 -0.20
C MET A 181 -0.26 9.33 -1.40
N VAL A 182 -0.37 8.29 -2.22
CA VAL A 182 -1.18 8.37 -3.45
C VAL A 182 -2.64 8.62 -3.11
N PHE A 183 -3.26 7.75 -2.32
CA PHE A 183 -4.65 7.90 -1.90
C PHE A 183 -4.84 9.17 -1.09
N GLY A 184 -4.00 9.43 -0.08
CA GLY A 184 -4.09 10.61 0.76
C GLY A 184 -3.98 11.92 -0.01
N SER A 185 -3.11 12.01 -1.02
CA SER A 185 -2.99 13.19 -1.88
C SER A 185 -4.20 13.38 -2.79
N LEU A 186 -4.69 12.29 -3.40
CA LEU A 186 -5.88 12.33 -4.26
C LEU A 186 -7.12 12.71 -3.45
N ARG A 187 -7.25 12.21 -2.21
CA ARG A 187 -8.39 12.45 -1.31
C ARG A 187 -8.56 13.92 -0.93
N ARG A 188 -7.50 14.71 -1.02
CA ARG A 188 -7.55 16.16 -0.78
C ARG A 188 -8.34 16.92 -1.84
N ARG A 189 -8.57 16.34 -3.01
CA ARG A 189 -9.23 17.02 -4.14
C ARG A 189 -10.38 16.21 -4.75
N TYR A 190 -10.32 14.89 -4.65
CA TYR A 190 -11.28 14.00 -5.30
C TYR A 190 -12.12 13.24 -4.27
N SER A 191 -13.27 12.75 -4.70
CA SER A 191 -14.12 11.88 -3.88
C SER A 191 -13.38 10.60 -3.47
N PHE A 192 -13.89 9.93 -2.44
CA PHE A 192 -13.37 8.63 -2.02
C PHE A 192 -13.32 7.64 -3.19
N ALA A 193 -14.42 7.53 -3.95
CA ALA A 193 -14.50 6.59 -5.07
C ALA A 193 -13.40 6.81 -6.11
N VAL A 194 -13.18 8.05 -6.54
CA VAL A 194 -12.12 8.39 -7.50
C VAL A 194 -10.74 8.11 -6.93
N SER A 195 -10.47 8.54 -5.70
CA SER A 195 -9.17 8.36 -5.06
C SER A 195 -8.84 6.90 -4.80
N ALA A 196 -9.83 6.12 -4.33
CA ALA A 196 -9.68 4.69 -4.10
C ALA A 196 -9.47 3.92 -5.42
N THR A 197 -10.25 4.23 -6.47
CA THR A 197 -10.11 3.58 -7.78
C THR A 197 -8.74 3.86 -8.41
N LEU A 198 -8.29 5.11 -8.43
CA LEU A 198 -6.99 5.46 -9.02
C LEU A 198 -5.82 4.84 -8.23
N SER A 199 -5.86 4.92 -6.89
CA SER A 199 -4.82 4.33 -6.04
C SER A 199 -4.80 2.81 -6.14
N SER A 200 -5.96 2.16 -6.15
CA SER A 200 -6.06 0.70 -6.25
C SER A 200 -5.73 0.18 -7.64
N GLY A 201 -6.09 0.94 -8.68
CA GLY A 201 -5.71 0.64 -10.06
C GLY A 201 -4.19 0.67 -10.25
N LEU A 202 -3.53 1.72 -9.74
CA LEU A 202 -2.06 1.81 -9.76
C LEU A 202 -1.41 0.67 -8.95
N PHE A 203 -1.95 0.38 -7.77
CA PHE A 203 -1.50 -0.73 -6.93
C PHE A 203 -1.60 -2.08 -7.68
N ALA A 204 -2.74 -2.37 -8.31
CA ALA A 204 -2.92 -3.58 -9.09
C ALA A 204 -1.96 -3.61 -10.29
N MET A 205 -1.80 -2.48 -10.99
CA MET A 205 -0.97 -2.37 -12.18
C MET A 205 0.47 -2.80 -11.94
N ILE A 206 1.12 -2.34 -10.89
CA ILE A 206 2.53 -2.66 -10.62
C ILE A 206 2.76 -4.13 -10.27
N HIS A 207 1.73 -4.85 -9.80
CA HIS A 207 1.84 -6.26 -9.43
C HIS A 207 1.92 -7.22 -10.63
N PHE A 208 1.54 -6.76 -11.81
CA PHE A 208 1.58 -7.56 -13.04
C PHE A 208 2.83 -7.32 -13.89
N PHE A 209 3.80 -6.60 -13.38
CA PHE A 209 5.09 -6.49 -14.06
C PHE A 209 5.74 -7.86 -14.18
N ARG A 210 6.11 -8.23 -15.39
CA ARG A 210 6.86 -9.47 -15.64
C ARG A 210 8.22 -9.43 -14.98
N ARG A 211 8.75 -10.61 -14.72
CA ARG A 211 10.15 -10.80 -14.35
C ARG A 211 10.89 -11.33 -15.58
N PRO A 212 11.36 -10.44 -16.47
CA PRO A 212 12.00 -10.86 -17.70
C PRO A 212 13.34 -11.54 -17.43
N ASP A 213 13.75 -12.37 -18.39
CA ASP A 213 15.06 -12.99 -18.37
C ASP A 213 16.18 -11.95 -18.41
N PRO A 214 17.37 -12.26 -17.88
CA PRO A 214 18.50 -11.37 -17.93
C PRO A 214 18.80 -10.96 -19.38
N PRO A 215 19.23 -9.72 -19.64
CA PRO A 215 19.68 -9.31 -20.96
C PRO A 215 21.00 -9.99 -21.29
N ALA A 216 21.28 -10.20 -22.58
CA ALA A 216 22.55 -10.79 -23.06
C ALA A 216 23.76 -9.91 -22.72
N SER A 217 23.58 -8.58 -22.72
CA SER A 217 24.58 -7.60 -22.33
C SER A 217 23.90 -6.40 -21.68
N VAL A 218 24.63 -5.67 -20.84
CA VAL A 218 24.14 -4.46 -20.19
C VAL A 218 24.83 -3.24 -20.78
N GLY A 219 24.07 -2.40 -21.48
CA GLY A 219 24.47 -1.12 -22.00
C GLY A 219 23.65 0.02 -21.40
N PRO A 220 23.92 1.29 -21.75
CA PRO A 220 23.29 2.47 -21.16
C PRO A 220 21.75 2.47 -21.27
N TRP A 221 21.18 1.86 -22.30
CA TRP A 221 19.74 1.84 -22.59
C TRP A 221 19.04 0.56 -22.14
N THR A 222 19.78 -0.44 -21.65
CA THR A 222 19.23 -1.74 -21.25
C THR A 222 18.17 -1.63 -20.15
N GLY A 223 18.23 -0.58 -19.30
CA GLY A 223 17.20 -0.34 -18.32
C GLY A 223 15.82 -0.04 -18.93
N PHE A 224 15.77 0.72 -20.03
CA PHE A 224 14.51 0.99 -20.74
C PHE A 224 13.97 -0.26 -21.46
N GLU A 225 14.87 -1.04 -22.08
CA GLU A 225 14.51 -2.32 -22.66
C GLU A 225 13.91 -3.25 -21.61
N MET A 226 14.57 -3.37 -20.46
CA MET A 226 14.09 -4.17 -19.35
C MET A 226 12.73 -3.68 -18.84
N LEU A 227 12.54 -2.36 -18.68
CA LEU A 227 11.26 -1.78 -18.29
C LEU A 227 10.16 -2.11 -19.31
N GLY A 228 10.43 -2.02 -20.61
CA GLY A 228 9.49 -2.42 -21.67
C GLY A 228 9.12 -3.90 -21.58
N ARG A 229 10.10 -4.79 -21.35
CA ARG A 229 9.86 -6.23 -21.14
C ARG A 229 9.04 -6.50 -19.85
N MET A 230 9.26 -5.73 -18.78
CA MET A 230 8.47 -5.82 -17.55
C MET A 230 7.01 -5.42 -17.79
N LEU A 231 6.77 -4.35 -18.57
CA LEU A 231 5.44 -3.91 -18.99
C LEU A 231 4.74 -4.93 -19.89
N GLY A 232 5.48 -5.76 -20.61
CA GLY A 232 4.95 -6.89 -21.40
C GLY A 232 4.13 -7.90 -20.60
N GLY A 233 4.14 -7.82 -19.26
CA GLY A 233 3.21 -8.55 -18.38
C GLY A 233 1.74 -8.27 -18.69
N TRP A 234 1.43 -7.10 -19.22
CA TRP A 234 0.08 -6.67 -19.58
C TRP A 234 -0.43 -7.16 -20.94
N ALA A 235 0.41 -7.84 -21.72
CA ALA A 235 0.04 -8.30 -23.06
C ALA A 235 -1.14 -9.28 -23.08
N ASP A 236 -1.37 -10.04 -22.00
CA ASP A 236 -2.51 -10.96 -21.87
C ASP A 236 -3.43 -10.56 -20.71
N VAL A 237 -4.16 -9.47 -20.90
CA VAL A 237 -5.13 -8.93 -19.91
C VAL A 237 -6.20 -9.96 -19.57
N ARG A 238 -6.58 -10.85 -20.51
CA ARG A 238 -7.63 -11.85 -20.27
C ARG A 238 -7.22 -12.86 -19.18
N SER A 239 -5.97 -13.32 -19.22
CA SER A 239 -5.47 -14.23 -18.17
C SER A 239 -5.26 -13.52 -16.82
N LEU A 240 -4.97 -12.21 -16.86
CA LEU A 240 -4.75 -11.40 -15.67
C LEU A 240 -6.05 -10.92 -15.01
N PHE A 241 -7.19 -11.04 -15.68
CA PHE A 241 -8.44 -10.42 -15.24
C PHE A 241 -8.85 -10.77 -13.79
N PRO A 242 -8.84 -12.06 -13.35
CA PRO A 242 -9.14 -12.37 -11.95
C PRO A 242 -8.17 -11.71 -10.97
N GLY A 243 -6.89 -11.68 -11.30
CA GLY A 243 -5.87 -11.04 -10.49
C GLY A 243 -6.02 -9.53 -10.41
N ILE A 244 -6.37 -8.87 -11.54
CA ILE A 244 -6.63 -7.43 -11.58
C ILE A 244 -7.82 -7.08 -10.68
N LEU A 245 -8.90 -7.84 -10.75
CA LEU A 245 -10.07 -7.65 -9.88
C LEU A 245 -9.72 -7.88 -8.41
N THR A 246 -8.99 -8.95 -8.13
CA THR A 246 -8.58 -9.29 -6.74
C THR A 246 -7.70 -8.19 -6.15
N LEU A 247 -6.65 -7.76 -6.87
CA LEU A 247 -5.74 -6.72 -6.38
C LEU A 247 -6.41 -5.33 -6.34
N GLY A 248 -7.29 -5.03 -7.29
CA GLY A 248 -8.09 -3.82 -7.26
C GLY A 248 -9.01 -3.78 -6.03
N MET A 249 -9.67 -4.89 -5.72
CA MET A 249 -10.53 -5.05 -4.55
C MET A 249 -9.71 -4.97 -3.24
N ILE A 250 -8.56 -5.65 -3.16
CA ILE A 250 -7.61 -5.52 -2.05
C ILE A 250 -7.26 -4.05 -1.85
N GLY A 251 -6.87 -3.38 -2.94
CA GLY A 251 -6.55 -1.95 -2.93
C GLY A 251 -7.68 -1.09 -2.39
N GLY A 252 -8.90 -1.34 -2.85
CA GLY A 252 -10.12 -0.66 -2.41
C GLY A 252 -10.44 -0.90 -0.94
N LEU A 253 -10.31 -2.16 -0.46
CA LEU A 253 -10.52 -2.49 0.95
C LEU A 253 -9.50 -1.78 1.85
N LEU A 254 -8.23 -1.78 1.48
CA LEU A 254 -7.20 -1.11 2.27
C LEU A 254 -7.40 0.43 2.28
N ALA A 255 -7.82 1.02 1.15
CA ALA A 255 -8.21 2.43 1.08
C ALA A 255 -9.45 2.72 1.95
N TRP A 256 -10.44 1.81 1.97
CA TRP A 256 -11.60 1.90 2.84
C TRP A 256 -11.20 1.84 4.32
N CYS A 257 -10.36 0.88 4.70
CA CYS A 257 -9.85 0.80 6.07
C CYS A 257 -9.14 2.10 6.49
N ARG A 258 -8.30 2.65 5.61
CA ARG A 258 -7.63 3.94 5.82
C ARG A 258 -8.61 5.10 6.01
N GLU A 259 -9.62 5.19 5.15
CA GLU A 259 -10.67 6.22 5.23
C GLU A 259 -11.47 6.13 6.54
N ARG A 260 -11.79 4.91 6.97
CA ARG A 260 -12.62 4.66 8.15
C ARG A 260 -11.91 4.89 9.47
N THR A 261 -10.65 4.50 9.57
CA THR A 261 -9.89 4.58 10.82
C THR A 261 -9.08 5.86 10.94
N GLY A 262 -8.83 6.56 9.84
CA GLY A 262 -7.87 7.66 9.82
C GLY A 262 -6.42 7.20 10.06
N SER A 263 -6.17 5.88 10.09
CA SER A 263 -4.94 5.23 10.51
C SER A 263 -4.46 4.25 9.44
N LEU A 264 -3.14 4.02 9.35
CA LEU A 264 -2.57 2.98 8.51
C LEU A 264 -2.33 1.66 9.25
N TRP A 265 -2.60 1.57 10.56
CA TRP A 265 -2.33 0.35 11.31
C TRP A 265 -3.24 -0.82 10.93
N LEU A 266 -4.52 -0.54 10.66
CA LEU A 266 -5.45 -1.57 10.19
C LEU A 266 -5.11 -2.09 8.80
N PRO A 267 -4.96 -1.25 7.74
CA PRO A 267 -4.58 -1.72 6.42
C PRO A 267 -3.18 -2.36 6.41
N PHE A 268 -2.22 -1.84 7.16
CA PHE A 268 -0.90 -2.43 7.32
C PHE A 268 -0.96 -3.85 7.91
N GLY A 269 -1.72 -4.04 9.00
CA GLY A 269 -1.91 -5.35 9.59
C GLY A 269 -2.54 -6.35 8.62
N LEU A 270 -3.62 -5.94 7.94
CA LEU A 270 -4.34 -6.77 6.96
C LEU A 270 -3.41 -7.21 5.82
N HIS A 271 -2.66 -6.27 5.27
CA HIS A 271 -1.70 -6.52 4.19
C HIS A 271 -0.53 -7.40 4.66
N ALA A 272 0.04 -7.13 5.83
CA ALA A 272 1.10 -7.96 6.41
C ALA A 272 0.62 -9.40 6.64
N GLY A 273 -0.61 -9.59 7.12
CA GLY A 273 -1.22 -10.91 7.26
C GLY A 273 -1.30 -11.67 5.94
N TRP A 274 -1.71 -11.01 4.86
CA TRP A 274 -1.75 -11.61 3.53
C TRP A 274 -0.37 -12.01 3.01
N ILE A 275 0.64 -11.12 3.12
CA ILE A 275 1.99 -11.42 2.64
C ILE A 275 2.62 -12.56 3.45
N PHE A 276 2.47 -12.55 4.78
CA PHE A 276 2.96 -13.61 5.64
C PHE A 276 2.36 -14.96 5.27
N TRP A 277 1.02 -15.02 5.16
CA TRP A 277 0.31 -16.25 4.82
C TRP A 277 0.67 -16.76 3.42
N PHE A 278 0.68 -15.87 2.44
CA PHE A 278 1.06 -16.19 1.07
C PHE A 278 2.45 -16.84 0.97
N LYS A 279 3.44 -16.29 1.65
CA LYS A 279 4.80 -16.85 1.67
C LYS A 279 4.85 -18.21 2.36
N SER A 280 4.17 -18.34 3.49
CA SER A 280 4.13 -19.58 4.25
C SER A 280 3.40 -20.69 3.52
N TYR A 281 2.29 -20.36 2.86
CA TYR A 281 1.51 -21.29 2.05
C TYR A 281 2.31 -21.83 0.86
N GLN A 282 3.04 -20.97 0.17
CA GLN A 282 3.94 -21.39 -0.92
C GLN A 282 5.07 -22.32 -0.46
N PHE A 283 5.58 -22.08 0.73
CA PHE A 283 6.67 -22.87 1.31
C PHE A 283 6.21 -24.25 1.78
N LEU A 284 4.98 -24.35 2.26
CA LEU A 284 4.46 -25.55 2.91
C LEU A 284 3.62 -26.44 1.98
N THR A 285 3.22 -25.96 0.80
CA THR A 285 2.30 -26.70 -0.07
C THR A 285 2.73 -26.68 -1.53
N VAL A 286 2.28 -27.70 -2.28
CA VAL A 286 2.49 -27.82 -3.73
C VAL A 286 1.15 -28.02 -4.44
N ALA A 287 1.01 -27.51 -5.66
CA ALA A 287 -0.14 -27.78 -6.51
C ALA A 287 -0.20 -29.27 -6.89
N THR A 288 -1.39 -29.83 -6.93
CA THR A 288 -1.65 -31.18 -7.44
C THR A 288 -2.08 -31.10 -8.90
N ALA A 289 -2.12 -32.23 -9.62
CA ALA A 289 -2.69 -32.30 -10.96
C ALA A 289 -4.15 -31.81 -11.03
N ARG A 290 -4.89 -31.91 -9.95
CA ARG A 290 -6.26 -31.35 -9.83
C ARG A 290 -6.21 -29.83 -9.74
N GLY A 291 -5.26 -29.29 -8.97
CA GLY A 291 -5.04 -27.85 -8.86
C GLY A 291 -4.62 -27.23 -10.18
N ASP A 292 -3.72 -27.87 -10.90
CA ASP A 292 -3.26 -27.39 -12.23
C ASP A 292 -4.40 -27.37 -13.26
N ARG A 293 -5.25 -28.41 -13.31
CA ARG A 293 -6.45 -28.42 -14.16
C ARG A 293 -7.47 -27.34 -13.75
N GLY A 294 -7.52 -26.99 -12.48
CA GLY A 294 -8.37 -25.96 -11.93
C GLY A 294 -7.70 -24.60 -11.74
N ALA A 295 -6.61 -24.30 -12.46
CA ALA A 295 -5.79 -23.12 -12.26
C ALA A 295 -6.58 -21.79 -12.33
N ARG A 296 -7.62 -21.71 -13.16
CA ARG A 296 -8.51 -20.53 -13.19
C ARG A 296 -9.23 -20.28 -11.87
N TRP A 297 -9.60 -21.37 -11.18
CA TRP A 297 -10.29 -21.29 -9.91
C TRP A 297 -9.34 -21.11 -8.73
N TRP A 298 -8.30 -21.92 -8.68
CA TRP A 298 -7.36 -21.93 -7.55
C TRP A 298 -6.23 -20.90 -7.67
N GLY A 299 -6.02 -20.36 -8.87
CA GLY A 299 -4.90 -19.49 -9.17
C GLY A 299 -3.59 -20.24 -9.35
N SER A 300 -2.58 -19.50 -9.73
CA SER A 300 -1.20 -19.96 -9.78
C SER A 300 -0.57 -19.97 -8.38
N ILE A 301 0.74 -20.13 -8.34
CA ILE A 301 1.54 -19.93 -7.11
C ILE A 301 1.31 -18.55 -6.44
N ARG A 302 0.75 -17.58 -7.17
CA ARG A 302 0.49 -16.22 -6.67
C ARG A 302 -0.79 -16.08 -5.86
N LEU A 303 -1.66 -17.09 -5.82
CA LEU A 303 -2.97 -17.13 -5.16
C LEU A 303 -3.98 -16.05 -5.59
N HIS A 304 -3.55 -14.81 -5.72
CA HIS A 304 -4.43 -13.68 -6.03
C HIS A 304 -5.01 -13.70 -7.46
N ASP A 305 -4.53 -14.59 -8.33
CA ASP A 305 -4.94 -14.75 -9.72
C ASP A 305 -6.02 -15.82 -9.92
N GLY A 306 -6.56 -16.38 -8.82
CA GLY A 306 -7.63 -17.37 -8.83
C GLY A 306 -8.98 -16.80 -8.34
N TRP A 307 -10.09 -17.29 -8.91
CA TRP A 307 -11.44 -16.89 -8.51
C TRP A 307 -11.81 -17.26 -7.07
N ALA A 308 -11.27 -18.35 -6.53
CA ALA A 308 -11.50 -18.73 -5.13
C ALA A 308 -10.98 -17.67 -4.18
N THR A 309 -9.80 -17.14 -4.44
CA THR A 309 -9.21 -16.05 -3.65
C THR A 309 -10.04 -14.77 -3.78
N PHE A 310 -10.49 -14.43 -4.99
CA PHE A 310 -11.36 -13.27 -5.20
C PHE A 310 -12.64 -13.37 -4.34
N VAL A 311 -13.33 -14.53 -4.38
CA VAL A 311 -14.58 -14.74 -3.62
C VAL A 311 -14.34 -14.62 -2.12
N VAL A 312 -13.33 -15.30 -1.58
CA VAL A 312 -13.01 -15.24 -0.13
C VAL A 312 -12.64 -13.84 0.31
N LEU A 313 -11.83 -13.13 -0.47
CA LEU A 313 -11.45 -11.76 -0.15
C LEU A 313 -12.61 -10.78 -0.32
N ALA A 314 -13.54 -11.02 -1.25
CA ALA A 314 -14.78 -10.24 -1.36
C ALA A 314 -15.65 -10.39 -0.11
N LEU A 315 -15.79 -11.63 0.40
CA LEU A 315 -16.48 -11.88 1.66
C LEU A 315 -15.77 -11.21 2.84
N THR A 316 -14.43 -11.26 2.88
CA THR A 316 -13.63 -10.57 3.88
C THR A 316 -13.86 -9.06 3.82
N ALA A 317 -13.84 -8.48 2.62
CA ALA A 317 -14.12 -7.06 2.42
C ALA A 317 -15.53 -6.69 2.93
N LEU A 318 -16.53 -7.52 2.65
CA LEU A 318 -17.90 -7.33 3.13
C LEU A 318 -17.98 -7.34 4.66
N VAL A 319 -17.25 -8.26 5.31
CA VAL A 319 -17.18 -8.33 6.78
C VAL A 319 -16.56 -7.05 7.35
N PHE A 320 -15.41 -6.61 6.82
CA PHE A 320 -14.77 -5.38 7.28
C PHE A 320 -15.63 -4.15 7.03
N VAL A 321 -16.27 -4.03 5.86
CA VAL A 321 -17.16 -2.92 5.54
C VAL A 321 -18.35 -2.86 6.51
N ARG A 322 -18.93 -4.00 6.86
CA ARG A 322 -20.03 -4.06 7.83
C ARG A 322 -19.55 -3.78 9.26
N ALA A 323 -18.43 -4.36 9.67
CA ALA A 323 -17.89 -4.20 11.01
C ALA A 323 -17.44 -2.75 11.32
N LEU A 324 -16.85 -2.08 10.35
CA LEU A 324 -16.43 -0.69 10.48
C LEU A 324 -17.58 0.31 10.26
N GLY A 325 -18.71 -0.15 9.73
CA GLY A 325 -19.92 0.65 9.48
C GLY A 325 -19.74 1.69 8.35
N LYS A 326 -20.82 2.44 8.07
CA LYS A 326 -20.76 3.56 7.13
C LYS A 326 -19.96 4.75 7.72
N PRO A 327 -19.26 5.56 6.91
CA PRO A 327 -18.74 6.85 7.39
C PRO A 327 -19.86 7.63 8.05
N LYS A 328 -19.62 8.18 9.24
CA LYS A 328 -20.58 9.14 9.81
C LYS A 328 -20.67 10.32 8.85
N ALA A 329 -21.86 10.59 8.32
CA ALA A 329 -22.09 11.78 7.52
C ALA A 329 -21.70 13.00 8.40
N GLY A 330 -20.70 13.78 7.99
CA GLY A 330 -20.20 14.93 8.73
C GLY A 330 -18.88 14.70 9.49
N ASP A 331 -18.26 13.53 9.44
CA ASP A 331 -16.93 13.33 10.02
C ASP A 331 -15.84 13.68 8.97
N ASP A 332 -15.77 14.95 8.61
CA ASP A 332 -14.76 15.53 7.71
C ASP A 332 -13.36 15.62 8.35
N ARG A 333 -13.01 14.68 9.24
CA ARG A 333 -11.70 14.69 9.94
C ARG A 333 -10.49 14.61 9.00
N LEU A 334 -10.70 14.24 7.74
CA LEU A 334 -9.65 14.26 6.73
C LEU A 334 -9.64 15.54 5.87
N THR A 335 -10.71 16.36 5.97
CA THR A 335 -10.78 17.66 5.29
C THR A 335 -10.36 18.82 6.18
N ASP A 336 -10.30 18.64 7.51
CA ASP A 336 -9.99 19.66 8.51
C ASP A 336 -8.59 19.45 9.14
N GLY A 337 -7.66 18.97 8.39
CA GLY A 337 -6.28 18.77 8.86
C GLY A 337 -5.23 19.48 8.02
#